data_4f78a7d058dc940dbe29713472db69f7
#
_entry.id   4f78a7d058dc940dbe29713472db69f7
#
_cell.length_a   1.000
_cell.length_b   1.000
_cell.length_c   1.000
_cell.angle_alpha   90.00
_cell.angle_beta   90.00
_cell.angle_gamma   90.00
#
_symmetry.space_group_name_H-M   'P 1'
#
loop_
_entity.id
_entity.type
_entity.pdbx_description
1 polymer ?
#
loop_
_entity_poly.entity_id
_entity_poly.type
_entity_poly.pdbx_seq_one_letter_code
_entity_poly.pdbx_strand_id
1 'polypeptide(L)'
;SPMATCWSIYKYFFNGNAYSFNQEDLAKFYRLYVDIMKLWHRLFPDKIYDLNYEYLTSNQELETRKILEYCSLDWDENCLDFHINKTAVKTTSSMQVREKMYQGSSEVWRQYESYLQPLIKGLN
;
A
#
# COMPACT_ATOMS: atom_id res chain seq x y z
N SER A 1 -0.28 4.60 5.20
CA SER A 1 -1.16 4.68 6.39
C SER A 1 -1.73 3.31 6.76
N PRO A 2 -1.59 2.85 8.03
CA PRO A 2 -2.15 1.56 8.50
C PRO A 2 -3.64 1.43 8.22
N MET A 3 -4.41 2.46 8.56
CA MET A 3 -5.86 2.50 8.32
C MET A 3 -6.23 2.39 6.85
N ALA A 4 -5.53 3.12 5.97
CA ALA A 4 -5.81 3.06 4.53
C ALA A 4 -5.55 1.66 3.96
N THR A 5 -4.46 1.03 4.37
CA THR A 5 -4.11 -0.35 3.96
C THR A 5 -5.17 -1.35 4.45
N CYS A 6 -5.48 -1.33 5.74
CA CYS A 6 -6.48 -2.24 6.31
C CYS A 6 -7.88 -2.00 5.74
N TRP A 7 -8.29 -0.74 5.56
CA TRP A 7 -9.55 -0.42 4.90
C TRP A 7 -9.62 -0.97 3.47
N SER A 8 -8.54 -0.83 2.70
CA SER A 8 -8.47 -1.37 1.35
C SER A 8 -8.62 -2.90 1.33
N ILE A 9 -7.99 -3.59 2.29
CA ILE A 9 -8.12 -5.05 2.42
C ILE A 9 -9.55 -5.42 2.85
N TYR A 10 -10.13 -4.72 3.81
CA TYR A 10 -11.45 -5.03 4.37
C TYR A 10 -12.59 -4.86 3.37
N LYS A 11 -12.55 -3.81 2.53
CA LYS A 11 -13.62 -3.53 1.56
C LYS A 11 -13.61 -4.43 0.33
N TYR A 12 -12.48 -5.08 0.02
CA TYR A 12 -12.38 -5.99 -1.12
C TYR A 12 -12.46 -7.44 -0.66
N PHE A 13 -13.15 -8.25 -1.43
CA PHE A 13 -13.19 -9.68 -1.20
C PHE A 13 -11.89 -10.34 -1.65
N PHE A 14 -11.15 -10.91 -0.69
CA PHE A 14 -9.95 -11.71 -0.99
C PHE A 14 -10.22 -13.17 -0.66
N ASN A 15 -10.39 -14.00 -1.69
CA ASN A 15 -10.57 -15.43 -1.50
C ASN A 15 -9.33 -16.06 -0.83
N GLY A 16 -9.54 -16.83 0.23
CA GLY A 16 -8.47 -17.50 0.97
C GLY A 16 -7.84 -16.69 2.12
N ASN A 17 -8.21 -15.42 2.30
CA ASN A 17 -7.67 -14.55 3.35
C ASN A 17 -8.71 -14.31 4.47
N ALA A 18 -8.95 -15.32 5.32
CA ALA A 18 -10.01 -15.26 6.34
C ALA A 18 -9.90 -14.06 7.29
N TYR A 19 -8.68 -13.60 7.60
CA TYR A 19 -8.45 -12.42 8.44
C TYR A 19 -9.03 -11.13 7.86
N SER A 20 -9.26 -11.06 6.54
CA SER A 20 -9.79 -9.85 5.88
C SER A 20 -11.29 -9.62 6.12
N PHE A 21 -12.01 -10.60 6.67
CA PHE A 21 -13.46 -10.51 6.92
C PHE A 21 -13.82 -10.01 8.31
N ASN A 22 -12.85 -9.86 9.21
CA ASN A 22 -13.06 -9.38 10.56
C ASN A 22 -12.07 -8.27 10.89
N GLN A 23 -12.57 -7.16 11.44
CA GLN A 23 -11.76 -5.97 11.71
C GLN A 23 -10.68 -6.22 12.78
N GLU A 24 -11.00 -6.99 13.83
CA GLU A 24 -10.04 -7.28 14.90
C GLU A 24 -8.94 -8.23 14.42
N ASP A 25 -9.30 -9.23 13.62
CA ASP A 25 -8.32 -10.18 13.07
C ASP A 25 -7.43 -9.50 12.03
N LEU A 26 -7.99 -8.59 11.23
CA LEU A 26 -7.22 -7.77 10.31
C LEU A 26 -6.22 -6.86 11.05
N ALA A 27 -6.63 -6.25 12.16
CA ALA A 27 -5.72 -5.45 12.98
C ALA A 27 -4.59 -6.30 13.59
N LYS A 28 -4.91 -7.50 14.09
CA LYS A 28 -3.89 -8.46 14.58
C LYS A 28 -2.91 -8.85 13.47
N PHE A 29 -3.42 -9.16 12.29
CA PHE A 29 -2.60 -9.53 11.14
C PHE A 29 -1.69 -8.37 10.72
N TYR A 30 -2.19 -7.14 10.71
CA TYR A 30 -1.38 -5.96 10.40
C TYR A 30 -0.25 -5.75 11.42
N ARG A 31 -0.52 -5.91 12.72
CA ARG A 31 0.53 -5.83 13.75
C ARG A 31 1.61 -6.91 13.55
N LEU A 32 1.19 -8.13 13.24
CA LEU A 32 2.12 -9.22 12.93
C LEU A 32 3.01 -8.87 11.72
N TYR A 33 2.43 -8.27 10.68
CA TYR A 33 3.18 -7.75 9.54
C TYR A 33 4.23 -6.71 9.98
N VAL A 34 3.85 -5.75 10.82
CA VAL A 34 4.78 -4.74 11.32
C VAL A 34 5.95 -5.36 12.09
N ASP A 35 5.67 -6.35 12.92
CA ASP A 35 6.71 -7.04 13.71
C ASP A 35 7.65 -7.87 12.82
N ILE A 36 7.13 -8.54 11.81
CA ILE A 36 7.93 -9.25 10.80
C ILE A 36 8.80 -8.26 10.01
N MET A 37 8.28 -7.11 9.60
CA MET A 37 9.07 -6.09 8.89
C MET A 37 10.21 -5.56 9.77
N LYS A 38 9.96 -5.27 11.05
CA LYS A 38 11.03 -4.90 12.00
C LYS A 38 12.11 -5.97 12.10
N LEU A 39 11.72 -7.24 12.14
CA LEU A 39 12.66 -8.36 12.14
C LEU A 39 13.51 -8.39 10.87
N TRP A 40 12.89 -8.25 9.70
CA TRP A 40 13.59 -8.27 8.43
C TRP A 40 14.56 -7.10 8.26
N HIS A 41 14.16 -5.88 8.65
CA HIS A 41 15.10 -4.74 8.66
C HIS A 41 16.32 -4.97 9.54
N ARG A 42 16.14 -5.65 10.68
CA ARG A 42 17.24 -6.00 11.58
C ARG A 42 18.15 -7.08 10.98
N LEU A 43 17.57 -8.09 10.33
CA LEU A 43 18.33 -9.22 9.75
C LEU A 43 18.95 -8.87 8.40
N PHE A 44 18.33 -8.00 7.65
CA PHE A 44 18.74 -7.61 6.29
C PHE A 44 18.81 -6.09 6.17
N PRO A 45 19.75 -5.43 6.85
CA PRO A 45 19.91 -3.99 6.78
C PRO A 45 20.15 -3.57 5.32
N ASP A 46 19.54 -2.46 4.92
CA ASP A 46 19.64 -1.87 3.58
C ASP A 46 19.15 -2.75 2.40
N LYS A 47 18.44 -3.86 2.68
CA LYS A 47 17.89 -4.75 1.65
C LYS A 47 16.38 -4.56 1.43
N ILE A 48 15.75 -3.68 2.18
CA ILE A 48 14.33 -3.39 2.10
C ILE A 48 14.16 -1.88 1.98
N TYR A 49 13.47 -1.45 0.94
CA TYR A 49 13.12 -0.05 0.74
C TYR A 49 11.69 0.21 1.24
N ASP A 50 11.53 1.10 2.20
CA ASP A 50 10.22 1.50 2.70
C ASP A 50 9.66 2.64 1.86
N LEU A 51 8.75 2.31 0.97
CA LEU A 51 8.06 3.30 0.16
C LEU A 51 6.85 3.87 0.91
N ASN A 52 6.83 5.16 1.14
CA ASN A 52 5.64 5.86 1.61
C ASN A 52 4.74 6.22 0.42
N TYR A 53 3.57 5.59 0.34
CA TYR A 53 2.63 5.78 -0.76
C TYR A 53 2.09 7.22 -0.84
N GLU A 54 1.83 7.85 0.29
CA GLU A 54 1.35 9.22 0.35
C GLU A 54 2.38 10.22 -0.21
N TYR A 55 3.66 10.00 0.09
CA TYR A 55 4.74 10.80 -0.52
C TYR A 55 4.88 10.51 -2.02
N LEU A 56 4.77 9.26 -2.43
CA LEU A 56 4.80 8.90 -3.85
C LEU A 56 3.68 9.62 -4.63
N THR A 57 2.46 9.62 -4.11
CA THR A 57 1.33 10.28 -4.80
C THR A 57 1.45 11.80 -4.85
N SER A 58 2.18 12.39 -3.90
CA SER A 58 2.40 13.85 -3.84
C SER A 58 3.63 14.30 -4.62
N ASN A 59 4.63 13.43 -4.79
CA ASN A 59 5.93 13.72 -5.37
C ASN A 59 6.39 12.57 -6.27
N GLN A 60 5.56 12.22 -7.27
CA GLN A 60 5.73 11.02 -8.08
C GLN A 60 7.14 10.88 -8.66
N GLU A 61 7.65 11.89 -9.35
CA GLU A 61 8.97 11.82 -9.99
C GLU A 61 10.08 11.62 -8.95
N LEU A 62 10.09 12.44 -7.90
CA LEU A 62 11.13 12.39 -6.87
C LEU A 62 11.18 11.00 -6.19
N GLU A 63 10.04 10.47 -5.80
CA GLU A 63 9.98 9.16 -5.14
C GLU A 63 10.27 8.00 -6.11
N THR A 64 9.85 8.10 -7.38
CA THR A 64 10.18 7.12 -8.40
C THR A 64 11.69 7.09 -8.67
N ARG A 65 12.36 8.24 -8.73
CA ARG A 65 13.84 8.31 -8.88
C ARG A 65 14.54 7.61 -7.72
N LYS A 66 14.11 7.82 -6.48
CA LYS A 66 14.67 7.15 -5.29
C LYS A 66 14.51 5.62 -5.37
N ILE A 67 13.33 5.15 -5.81
CA ILE A 67 13.10 3.70 -5.98
C ILE A 67 14.04 3.11 -7.01
N LEU A 68 14.18 3.75 -8.17
CA LEU A 68 15.06 3.29 -9.24
C LEU A 68 16.52 3.29 -8.81
N GLU A 69 16.97 4.35 -8.12
CA GLU A 69 18.31 4.44 -7.55
C GLU A 69 18.57 3.28 -6.56
N TYR A 70 17.63 3.04 -5.63
CA TYR A 70 17.72 1.91 -4.69
C TYR A 70 17.81 0.56 -5.41
N CYS A 71 17.07 0.38 -6.50
CA CYS A 71 17.09 -0.83 -7.33
C CYS A 71 18.30 -0.89 -8.29
N SER A 72 19.15 0.13 -8.32
CA SER A 72 20.25 0.27 -9.29
C SER A 72 19.77 0.22 -10.75
N LEU A 73 18.64 0.87 -11.01
CA LEU A 73 18.03 1.00 -12.34
C LEU A 73 18.18 2.43 -12.86
N ASP A 74 18.40 2.57 -14.16
CA ASP A 74 18.42 3.87 -14.81
C ASP A 74 17.04 4.50 -14.85
N TRP A 75 17.03 5.83 -14.92
CA TRP A 75 15.80 6.60 -15.07
C TRP A 75 15.17 6.38 -16.45
N ASP A 76 13.85 6.18 -16.48
CA ASP A 76 13.05 6.16 -17.70
C ASP A 76 11.79 7.03 -17.48
N GLU A 77 11.55 8.01 -18.35
CA GLU A 77 10.39 8.91 -18.29
C GLU A 77 9.05 8.15 -18.34
N ASN A 78 9.01 7.00 -18.98
CA ASN A 78 7.81 6.15 -19.03
C ASN A 78 7.35 5.68 -17.64
N CYS A 79 8.21 5.75 -16.61
CA CYS A 79 7.83 5.45 -15.23
C CYS A 79 6.77 6.42 -14.68
N LEU A 80 6.69 7.64 -15.20
CA LEU A 80 5.67 8.61 -14.82
C LEU A 80 4.33 8.37 -15.52
N ASP A 81 4.37 7.76 -16.68
CA ASP A 81 3.21 7.48 -17.53
C ASP A 81 2.75 6.00 -17.46
N PHE A 82 2.93 5.37 -16.31
CA PHE A 82 2.59 3.95 -16.08
C PHE A 82 1.15 3.59 -16.49
N HIS A 83 0.22 4.55 -16.42
CA HIS A 83 -1.20 4.37 -16.77
C HIS A 83 -1.42 4.12 -18.28
N ILE A 84 -0.47 4.52 -19.14
CA ILE A 84 -0.52 4.27 -20.60
C ILE A 84 -0.07 2.84 -20.93
N ASN A 85 0.66 2.19 -20.03
CA ASN A 85 1.16 0.84 -20.23
C ASN A 85 0.01 -0.15 -20.43
N LYS A 86 0.06 -0.94 -21.52
CA LYS A 86 -0.98 -1.90 -21.91
C LYS A 86 -0.74 -3.32 -21.40
N THR A 87 0.34 -3.55 -20.68
CA THR A 87 0.64 -4.87 -20.10
C THR A 87 -0.50 -5.32 -19.19
N ALA A 88 -0.99 -6.54 -19.39
CA ALA A 88 -2.13 -7.07 -18.64
C ALA A 88 -1.82 -7.18 -17.15
N VAL A 89 -2.65 -6.56 -16.32
CA VAL A 89 -2.59 -6.65 -14.85
C VAL A 89 -3.75 -7.53 -14.38
N LYS A 90 -3.43 -8.64 -13.70
CA LYS A 90 -4.39 -9.64 -13.24
C LYS A 90 -4.70 -9.52 -11.74
N THR A 91 -4.68 -8.32 -11.20
CA THR A 91 -4.97 -8.06 -9.77
C THR A 91 -6.24 -7.23 -9.61
N THR A 92 -6.75 -7.13 -8.38
CA THR A 92 -7.89 -6.26 -8.03
C THR A 92 -7.64 -4.79 -8.38
N SER A 93 -6.37 -4.38 -8.51
CA SER A 93 -5.96 -3.02 -8.89
C SER A 93 -5.89 -2.79 -10.41
N SER A 94 -6.34 -3.76 -11.24
CA SER A 94 -6.23 -3.69 -12.71
C SER A 94 -6.84 -2.43 -13.34
N MET A 95 -7.90 -1.89 -12.75
CA MET A 95 -8.51 -0.63 -13.19
C MET A 95 -7.71 0.58 -12.71
N GLN A 96 -7.25 0.56 -11.45
CA GLN A 96 -6.53 1.69 -10.84
C GLN A 96 -5.19 1.99 -11.54
N VAL A 97 -4.47 0.97 -12.00
CA VAL A 97 -3.20 1.17 -12.72
C VAL A 97 -3.37 1.77 -14.11
N ARG A 98 -4.60 1.96 -14.58
CA ARG A 98 -4.93 2.65 -15.84
C ARG A 98 -5.30 4.13 -15.63
N GLU A 99 -5.36 4.57 -14.40
CA GLU A 99 -5.63 5.95 -14.05
C GLU A 99 -4.32 6.66 -13.69
N LYS A 100 -4.27 7.96 -13.97
CA LYS A 100 -3.15 8.79 -13.49
C LYS A 100 -3.08 8.72 -11.96
N MET A 101 -1.89 8.83 -11.42
CA MET A 101 -1.70 8.90 -9.97
C MET A 101 -2.51 10.05 -9.38
N TYR A 102 -3.25 9.79 -8.32
CA TYR A 102 -4.10 10.77 -7.63
C TYR A 102 -3.89 10.71 -6.12
N GLN A 103 -4.19 11.81 -5.46
CA GLN A 103 -4.08 11.95 -4.01
C GLN A 103 -5.42 11.68 -3.33
N GLY A 104 -5.39 11.46 -1.99
CA GLY A 104 -6.58 11.37 -1.15
C GLY A 104 -7.14 9.96 -0.97
N SER A 105 -6.69 8.96 -1.71
CA SER A 105 -7.12 7.57 -1.53
C SER A 105 -6.87 7.04 -0.12
N SER A 106 -5.82 7.52 0.55
CA SER A 106 -5.47 7.14 1.92
C SER A 106 -6.42 7.68 2.99
N GLU A 107 -7.30 8.62 2.65
CA GLU A 107 -8.24 9.25 3.59
C GLU A 107 -9.69 8.77 3.42
N VAL A 108 -9.98 8.00 2.38
CA VAL A 108 -11.35 7.55 2.05
C VAL A 108 -12.01 6.77 3.20
N TRP A 109 -11.24 6.03 3.99
CA TRP A 109 -11.73 5.27 5.14
C TRP A 109 -12.43 6.17 6.19
N ARG A 110 -12.09 7.47 6.27
CA ARG A 110 -12.69 8.42 7.23
C ARG A 110 -14.20 8.56 7.05
N GLN A 111 -14.70 8.39 5.84
CA GLN A 111 -16.14 8.39 5.56
C GLN A 111 -16.88 7.24 6.26
N TYR A 112 -16.14 6.21 6.67
CA TYR A 112 -16.65 5.00 7.32
C TYR A 112 -16.14 4.86 8.76
N GLU A 113 -15.52 5.88 9.32
CA GLU A 113 -14.83 5.84 10.62
C GLU A 113 -15.70 5.31 11.75
N SER A 114 -16.98 5.69 11.79
CA SER A 114 -17.95 5.23 12.79
C SER A 114 -18.14 3.70 12.78
N TYR A 115 -17.98 3.06 11.63
CA TYR A 115 -18.12 1.62 11.43
C TYR A 115 -16.80 0.85 11.59
N LEU A 116 -15.69 1.55 11.70
CA LEU A 116 -14.33 0.97 11.73
C LEU A 116 -13.70 1.01 13.13
N GLN A 117 -14.50 1.22 14.17
CA GLN A 117 -13.98 1.37 15.53
C GLN A 117 -13.19 0.16 16.06
N PRO A 118 -13.57 -1.11 15.80
CA PRO A 118 -12.75 -2.25 16.20
C PRO A 118 -11.38 -2.26 15.51
N LEU A 119 -11.32 -1.90 14.22
CA LEU A 119 -10.07 -1.80 13.47
C LEU A 119 -9.18 -0.67 14.00
N ILE A 120 -9.74 0.52 14.20
CA ILE A 120 -9.02 1.69 14.75
C ILE A 120 -8.40 1.35 16.10
N LYS A 121 -9.19 0.77 17.02
CA LYS A 121 -8.70 0.38 18.35
C LYS A 121 -7.62 -0.71 18.26
N GLY A 122 -7.77 -1.62 17.32
CA GLY A 122 -6.82 -2.71 17.13
C GLY A 122 -5.48 -2.28 16.52
N LEU A 123 -5.43 -1.17 15.80
CA LEU A 123 -4.21 -0.63 15.18
C LEU A 123 -3.43 0.36 16.08
N ASN A 124 -4.08 0.91 17.11
CA ASN A 124 -3.45 1.75 18.15
C ASN A 124 -2.88 0.89 19.25
#